data_46ef5cf8b45b86edb3300f16149a962f
#
_entry.id   46ef5cf8b45b86edb3300f16149a962f
#
_cell.length_a   1.000
_cell.length_b   1.000
_cell.length_c   1.000
_cell.angle_alpha   90.00
_cell.angle_beta   90.00
_cell.angle_gamma   90.00
#
_symmetry.space_group_name_H-M   'P 1'
#
loop_
_entity.id
_entity.type
_entity.pdbx_description
1 polymer ?
#
loop_
_entity_poly.entity_id
_entity_poly.type
_entity_poly.pdbx_seq_one_letter_code
_entity_poly.pdbx_strand_id
1 'polypeptide(L)'
;MQKLVNACPVKLSNLNLAHNIKSYTGKVLLCCIGKMENNYIKEFVEYYKQIGFDNICLYDNNDIDGEKFDDVIGEYIDNGFVILKDWRGKKLA
;
A
#
# COMPACT_ATOMS: atom_id res chain seq x y z
N MET A 1 -7.81 8.94 -4.13
CA MET A 1 -6.42 8.54 -3.97
C MET A 1 -5.62 9.28 -2.91
N GLN A 2 -6.05 10.46 -2.58
CA GLN A 2 -5.24 11.30 -1.69
C GLN A 2 -5.00 10.71 -0.31
N LYS A 3 -5.95 9.95 0.21
CA LYS A 3 -5.77 9.34 1.54
C LYS A 3 -4.63 8.33 1.58
N LEU A 4 -4.51 7.48 0.55
CA LEU A 4 -3.39 6.54 0.47
C LEU A 4 -2.07 7.28 0.33
N VAL A 5 -2.02 8.28 -0.56
CA VAL A 5 -0.81 9.05 -0.77
C VAL A 5 -0.39 9.78 0.50
N ASN A 6 -1.35 10.36 1.22
CA ASN A 6 -1.05 11.10 2.44
C ASN A 6 -0.65 10.19 3.60
N ALA A 7 -1.17 8.97 3.62
CA ALA A 7 -0.84 8.00 4.67
C ALA A 7 0.48 7.29 4.40
N CYS A 8 0.94 7.31 3.16
CA CYS A 8 2.17 6.65 2.74
C CYS A 8 3.36 7.56 2.99
N PRO A 9 4.46 7.05 3.59
CA PRO A 9 5.65 7.86 3.83
C PRO A 9 6.38 8.28 2.54
N VAL A 10 6.16 7.56 1.42
CA VAL A 10 6.79 7.87 0.15
C VAL A 10 5.74 8.50 -0.76
N LYS A 11 6.01 9.71 -1.23
CA LYS A 11 5.14 10.44 -2.15
C LYS A 11 5.62 10.24 -3.58
N LEU A 12 4.70 10.35 -4.53
CA LEU A 12 5.06 10.26 -5.95
C LEU A 12 6.07 11.31 -6.36
N SER A 13 6.06 12.48 -5.72
CA SER A 13 7.04 13.53 -5.97
C SER A 13 8.47 13.11 -5.58
N ASN A 14 8.63 12.01 -4.86
CA ASN A 14 9.93 11.50 -4.44
C ASN A 14 10.39 10.34 -5.33
N LEU A 15 10.11 10.40 -6.62
CA LEU A 15 10.46 9.35 -7.57
C LEU A 15 11.96 9.05 -7.59
N ASN A 16 12.80 10.07 -7.41
CA ASN A 16 14.24 9.86 -7.39
C ASN A 16 14.66 8.95 -6.23
N LEU A 17 14.03 9.13 -5.07
CA LEU A 17 14.28 8.24 -3.94
C LEU A 17 13.82 6.83 -4.24
N ALA A 18 12.67 6.69 -4.86
CA ALA A 18 12.12 5.38 -5.23
C ALA A 18 13.04 4.66 -6.23
N HIS A 19 13.59 5.37 -7.18
CA HIS A 19 14.56 4.79 -8.12
C HIS A 19 15.81 4.27 -7.42
N ASN A 20 16.27 4.97 -6.39
CA ASN A 20 17.45 4.56 -5.63
C ASN A 20 17.20 3.29 -4.81
N ILE A 21 15.96 2.99 -4.47
CA ILE A 21 15.62 1.79 -3.73
C ILE A 21 16.10 0.54 -4.45
N LYS A 22 16.04 0.52 -5.78
CA LYS A 22 16.44 -0.63 -6.57
C LYS A 22 17.92 -0.99 -6.43
N SER A 23 18.73 -0.06 -5.98
CA SER A 23 20.18 -0.32 -5.79
C SER A 23 20.50 -0.87 -4.41
N TYR A 24 19.52 -0.92 -3.51
CA TYR A 24 19.75 -1.47 -2.18
C TYR A 24 19.81 -2.99 -2.23
N THR A 25 20.65 -3.58 -1.39
CA THR A 25 20.80 -5.02 -1.30
C THR A 25 19.85 -5.65 -0.29
N GLY A 26 19.30 -4.86 0.64
CA GLY A 26 18.35 -5.33 1.64
C GLY A 26 16.93 -5.26 1.13
N LYS A 27 16.00 -5.82 1.92
CA LYS A 27 14.59 -5.73 1.60
C LYS A 27 14.05 -4.34 1.91
N VAL A 28 13.14 -3.88 1.05
CA VAL A 28 12.50 -2.57 1.19
C VAL A 28 11.01 -2.78 1.37
N LEU A 29 10.50 -2.32 2.50
CA LEU A 29 9.09 -2.46 2.86
C LEU A 29 8.45 -1.08 2.86
N LEU A 30 7.29 -0.98 2.19
CA LEU A 30 6.46 0.20 2.24
C LEU A 30 5.33 -0.04 3.24
N CYS A 31 5.20 0.84 4.23
CA CYS A 31 4.11 0.78 5.19
C CYS A 31 3.16 1.94 4.95
N CYS A 32 1.88 1.65 4.82
CA CYS A 32 0.89 2.69 4.61
C CYS A 32 -0.47 2.27 5.17
N ILE A 33 -1.37 3.22 5.26
CA ILE A 33 -2.72 3.02 5.75
C ILE A 33 -3.68 3.68 4.77
N GLY A 34 -4.81 3.05 4.51
CA GLY A 34 -5.75 3.56 3.53
C GLY A 34 -7.19 3.29 3.88
N LYS A 35 -8.06 4.09 3.26
CA LYS A 35 -9.50 3.99 3.43
C LYS A 35 -10.18 4.51 2.17
N MET A 36 -11.18 3.77 1.67
CA MET A 36 -12.00 4.18 0.53
C MET A 36 -11.20 4.40 -0.75
N GLU A 37 -10.22 3.52 -1.00
CA GLU A 37 -9.30 3.67 -2.13
C GLU A 37 -9.34 2.47 -3.09
N ASN A 38 -10.45 1.70 -3.11
CA ASN A 38 -10.54 0.53 -3.98
C ASN A 38 -10.33 0.85 -5.45
N ASN A 39 -10.69 2.06 -5.90
CA ASN A 39 -10.50 2.47 -7.28
C ASN A 39 -9.03 2.63 -7.67
N TYR A 40 -8.15 2.79 -6.69
CA TYR A 40 -6.75 3.13 -6.94
C TYR A 40 -5.77 2.16 -6.34
N ILE A 41 -6.22 1.30 -5.42
CA ILE A 41 -5.29 0.48 -4.64
C ILE A 41 -4.48 -0.48 -5.52
N LYS A 42 -5.09 -1.03 -6.56
CA LYS A 42 -4.39 -1.95 -7.45
C LYS A 42 -3.27 -1.24 -8.20
N GLU A 43 -3.56 -0.07 -8.73
CA GLU A 43 -2.56 0.75 -9.42
C GLU A 43 -1.43 1.14 -8.48
N PHE A 44 -1.76 1.52 -7.25
CA PHE A 44 -0.80 1.86 -6.21
C PHE A 44 0.14 0.67 -5.92
N VAL A 45 -0.43 -0.51 -5.72
CA VAL A 45 0.34 -1.72 -5.44
C VAL A 45 1.26 -2.07 -6.60
N GLU A 46 0.73 -2.04 -7.82
CA GLU A 46 1.50 -2.38 -9.02
C GLU A 46 2.64 -1.40 -9.25
N TYR A 47 2.41 -0.14 -8.97
CA TYR A 47 3.44 0.88 -9.12
C TYR A 47 4.64 0.59 -8.20
N TYR A 48 4.38 0.35 -6.93
CA TYR A 48 5.46 0.14 -5.98
C TYR A 48 6.16 -1.19 -6.19
N LYS A 49 5.45 -2.20 -6.66
CA LYS A 49 6.08 -3.45 -7.04
C LYS A 49 7.03 -3.24 -8.21
N GLN A 50 6.61 -2.46 -9.19
CA GLN A 50 7.39 -2.22 -10.39
C GLN A 50 8.68 -1.47 -10.11
N ILE A 51 8.68 -0.51 -9.19
CA ILE A 51 9.86 0.27 -8.88
C ILE A 51 10.81 -0.41 -7.90
N GLY A 52 10.47 -1.60 -7.41
CA GLY A 52 11.42 -2.43 -6.70
C GLY A 52 11.18 -2.62 -5.21
N PHE A 53 10.03 -2.23 -4.69
CA PHE A 53 9.69 -2.57 -3.31
C PHE A 53 9.47 -4.09 -3.20
N ASP A 54 9.92 -4.66 -2.10
CA ASP A 54 9.79 -6.09 -1.86
C ASP A 54 8.41 -6.45 -1.31
N ASN A 55 7.85 -5.61 -0.47
CA ASN A 55 6.55 -5.83 0.14
C ASN A 55 5.86 -4.51 0.44
N ILE A 56 4.55 -4.57 0.54
CA ILE A 56 3.73 -3.47 1.05
C ILE A 56 2.97 -3.97 2.27
N CYS A 57 3.15 -3.31 3.40
CA CYS A 57 2.34 -3.54 4.58
C CYS A 57 1.21 -2.51 4.59
N LEU A 58 0.01 -2.96 4.28
CA LEU A 58 -1.15 -2.07 4.12
C LEU A 58 -2.11 -2.27 5.28
N TYR A 59 -2.35 -1.20 6.02
CA TYR A 59 -3.36 -1.20 7.07
C TYR A 59 -4.70 -0.80 6.48
N ASP A 60 -5.64 -1.73 6.49
CA ASP A 60 -6.98 -1.51 5.97
C ASP A 60 -7.80 -0.80 7.03
N ASN A 61 -8.01 0.51 6.86
CA ASN A 61 -8.79 1.32 7.78
C ASN A 61 -10.19 1.62 7.24
N ASN A 62 -10.69 0.82 6.32
CA ASN A 62 -12.07 0.97 5.84
C ASN A 62 -13.06 0.76 6.97
N ASP A 63 -14.28 1.24 6.79
CA ASP A 63 -15.36 0.95 7.73
C ASP A 63 -15.67 -0.55 7.72
N ILE A 64 -16.22 -1.05 8.81
CA ILE A 64 -16.51 -2.49 8.95
C ILE A 64 -17.39 -3.00 7.82
N ASP A 65 -18.36 -2.19 7.41
CA ASP A 65 -19.30 -2.52 6.34
C ASP A 65 -18.98 -1.79 5.03
N GLY A 66 -17.79 -1.19 4.94
CA GLY A 66 -17.36 -0.44 3.76
C GLY A 66 -16.58 -1.28 2.76
N GLU A 67 -15.74 -0.60 1.98
CA GLU A 67 -14.89 -1.23 0.98
C GLU A 67 -13.92 -2.20 1.63
N LYS A 68 -13.49 -3.18 0.85
CA LYS A 68 -12.47 -4.15 1.28
C LYS A 68 -11.36 -4.16 0.24
N PHE A 69 -10.14 -3.90 0.68
CA PHE A 69 -9.00 -3.93 -0.23
C PHE A 69 -8.76 -5.31 -0.81
N ASP A 70 -9.02 -6.36 -0.04
CA ASP A 70 -8.84 -7.72 -0.51
C ASP A 70 -9.77 -8.10 -1.66
N ASP A 71 -10.86 -7.37 -1.88
CA ASP A 71 -11.72 -7.58 -3.06
C ASP A 71 -11.01 -7.18 -4.36
N VAL A 72 -10.02 -6.29 -4.29
CA VAL A 72 -9.34 -5.74 -5.46
C VAL A 72 -7.92 -6.27 -5.62
N ILE A 73 -7.19 -6.41 -4.51
CA ILE A 73 -5.78 -6.81 -4.54
C ILE A 73 -5.53 -8.17 -3.93
N GLY A 74 -6.55 -9.04 -3.94
CA GLY A 74 -6.43 -10.38 -3.37
C GLY A 74 -5.27 -11.18 -3.92
N GLU A 75 -4.97 -11.06 -5.20
CA GLU A 75 -3.85 -11.78 -5.81
C GLU A 75 -2.50 -11.38 -5.21
N TYR A 76 -2.35 -10.11 -4.86
CA TYR A 76 -1.11 -9.62 -4.25
C TYR A 76 -1.01 -9.98 -2.77
N ILE A 77 -2.14 -10.19 -2.11
CA ILE A 77 -2.17 -10.70 -0.75
C ILE A 77 -1.81 -12.19 -0.76
N ASP A 78 -2.40 -12.93 -1.69
CA ASP A 78 -2.17 -14.37 -1.79
C ASP A 78 -0.72 -14.70 -2.14
N ASN A 79 -0.09 -13.90 -3.00
CA ASN A 79 1.31 -14.15 -3.38
C ASN A 79 2.32 -13.58 -2.37
N GLY A 80 1.85 -12.91 -1.32
CA GLY A 80 2.70 -12.41 -0.24
C GLY A 80 3.30 -11.04 -0.47
N PHE A 81 3.05 -10.40 -1.61
CA PHE A 81 3.58 -9.06 -1.84
C PHE A 81 2.94 -8.03 -0.91
N VAL A 82 1.62 -8.08 -0.74
CA VAL A 82 0.89 -7.21 0.18
C VAL A 82 0.59 -7.96 1.46
N ILE A 83 1.01 -7.37 2.57
CA ILE A 83 0.68 -7.85 3.91
C ILE A 83 -0.45 -6.97 4.40
N LEU A 84 -1.66 -7.52 4.40
CA LEU A 84 -2.85 -6.75 4.78
C LEU A 84 -3.08 -6.88 6.28
N LYS A 85 -3.17 -5.74 6.96
CA LYS A 85 -3.46 -5.68 8.38
C LYS A 85 -4.86 -5.12 8.59
N ASP A 86 -5.64 -5.79 9.41
CA ASP A 86 -7.00 -5.39 9.71
C ASP A 86 -6.99 -4.26 10.74
N TRP A 87 -7.42 -3.08 10.29
CA TRP A 87 -7.61 -1.92 11.16
C TRP A 87 -8.98 -1.32 10.91
N ARG A 88 -9.92 -2.15 10.46
CA ARG A 88 -11.24 -1.72 10.02
C ARG A 88 -12.04 -1.18 11.19
N GLY A 89 -12.71 -0.05 10.97
CA GLY A 89 -13.57 0.57 11.96
C GLY A 89 -12.83 1.25 13.11
N LYS A 90 -11.51 1.28 13.08
CA LYS A 90 -10.74 1.89 14.17
C LYS A 90 -10.40 3.33 13.82
N LYS A 91 -10.39 4.17 14.84
CA LYS A 91 -10.00 5.56 14.67
C LYS A 91 -8.48 5.66 14.65
N LEU A 92 -7.99 6.54 13.78
CA LEU A 92 -6.59 6.92 13.79
C LEU A 92 -6.39 8.02 14.83
N ALA A 93 -5.40 7.84 15.66
CA ALA A 93 -5.08 8.84 16.67
C ALA A 93 -4.52 10.12 16.05
#